data_38ef2fbfb4a001885fb344b45ab1f6da
#
_entry.id   38ef2fbfb4a001885fb344b45ab1f6da
#
_cell.length_a   1.000
_cell.length_b   1.000
_cell.length_c   1.000
_cell.angle_alpha   90.00
_cell.angle_beta   90.00
_cell.angle_gamma   90.00
#
_symmetry.space_group_name_H-M   'P 1'
#
loop_
_entity.id
_entity.type
_entity.pdbx_description
1 polymer ?
#
loop_
_entity_poly.entity_id
_entity_poly.type
_entity_poly.pdbx_seq_one_letter_code
_entity_poly.pdbx_strand_id
1 'polypeptide(L)'
;MSNQLKEIETLNAISAPDINVKRKAFKALENELKQHAQVDVPLNELNHAGVYCRSVIMPAGTLITGKVHLFDHIEIMASGTVVVTTDDGTSKVLKGFNIIPAFSGKKRAFYTIEDTNWLTFNSVGDTGTLTCDEISNSLTVDNFEDFDVFNENINRLDYKQFVSEVGLTEKEMRKISENTDDIVDLDLHTFGVHTKPSLIEGDGIFSSVSLLANEFVMPARLKDKRTQAGRF
;
A
#
# COMPACT_ATOMS: atom_id res chain seq x y z
N MET A 1 10.92 -0.60 -33.44
CA MET A 1 10.52 -1.31 -32.20
C MET A 1 8.99 -1.35 -32.18
N SER A 2 8.39 -2.50 -31.87
CA SER A 2 6.93 -2.59 -31.81
C SER A 2 6.42 -1.74 -30.62
N ASN A 3 5.21 -1.17 -30.70
CA ASN A 3 4.58 -0.42 -29.59
C ASN A 3 4.65 -1.23 -28.28
N GLN A 4 4.45 -2.52 -28.35
CA GLN A 4 4.48 -3.43 -27.20
C GLN A 4 5.80 -3.38 -26.41
N LEU A 5 6.96 -3.28 -27.07
CA LEU A 5 8.26 -3.20 -26.39
C LEU A 5 8.37 -1.87 -25.60
N LYS A 6 7.90 -0.78 -26.17
CA LYS A 6 7.89 0.53 -25.51
C LYS A 6 7.02 0.51 -24.25
N GLU A 7 5.84 -0.10 -24.34
CA GLU A 7 4.92 -0.21 -23.20
C GLU A 7 5.52 -1.05 -22.05
N ILE A 8 6.19 -2.16 -22.37
CA ILE A 8 6.87 -2.99 -21.38
C ILE A 8 8.05 -2.25 -20.71
N GLU A 9 8.83 -1.50 -21.47
CA GLU A 9 9.90 -0.65 -20.92
C GLU A 9 9.34 0.41 -19.96
N THR A 10 8.19 1.01 -20.30
CA THR A 10 7.48 1.96 -19.43
C THR A 10 7.07 1.30 -18.11
N LEU A 11 6.47 0.10 -18.16
CA LEU A 11 6.06 -0.63 -16.96
C LEU A 11 7.26 -1.04 -16.08
N ASN A 12 8.40 -1.38 -16.68
CA ASN A 12 9.63 -1.65 -15.92
C ASN A 12 10.13 -0.40 -15.19
N ALA A 13 10.08 0.77 -15.82
CA ALA A 13 10.46 2.03 -15.17
C ALA A 13 9.54 2.37 -13.97
N ILE A 14 8.24 2.09 -14.08
CA ILE A 14 7.26 2.29 -13.00
C ILE A 14 7.45 1.27 -11.86
N SER A 15 7.97 0.09 -12.14
CA SER A 15 8.22 -0.95 -11.14
C SER A 15 9.45 -0.67 -10.26
N ALA A 16 10.05 0.53 -10.31
CA ALA A 16 11.20 0.91 -9.52
C ALA A 16 10.98 0.64 -8.02
N PRO A 17 11.98 0.10 -7.29
CA PRO A 17 11.88 -0.13 -5.85
C PRO A 17 11.78 1.17 -5.03
N ASP A 18 12.39 2.27 -5.50
CA ASP A 18 12.28 3.57 -4.86
C ASP A 18 10.87 4.14 -5.06
N ILE A 19 10.15 4.35 -3.94
CA ILE A 19 8.77 4.82 -3.95
C ILE A 19 8.59 6.19 -4.61
N ASN A 20 9.56 7.09 -4.47
CA ASN A 20 9.49 8.43 -5.06
C ASN A 20 9.69 8.39 -6.58
N VAL A 21 10.59 7.52 -7.05
CA VAL A 21 10.80 7.27 -8.48
C VAL A 21 9.53 6.66 -9.07
N LYS A 22 8.97 5.65 -8.41
CA LYS A 22 7.72 4.98 -8.79
C LYS A 22 6.54 5.96 -8.90
N ARG A 23 6.31 6.78 -7.88
CA ARG A 23 5.23 7.79 -7.85
C ARG A 23 5.36 8.81 -8.99
N LYS A 24 6.58 9.31 -9.23
CA LYS A 24 6.85 10.23 -10.35
C LYS A 24 6.58 9.59 -11.70
N ALA A 25 6.98 8.32 -11.87
CA ALA A 25 6.77 7.59 -13.11
C ALA A 25 5.28 7.31 -13.36
N PHE A 26 4.48 6.94 -12.33
CA PHE A 26 3.04 6.84 -12.44
C PHE A 26 2.38 8.15 -12.88
N LYS A 27 2.75 9.26 -12.24
CA LYS A 27 2.22 10.58 -12.56
C LYS A 27 2.54 11.00 -14.00
N ALA A 28 3.75 10.72 -14.45
CA ALA A 28 4.16 10.99 -15.83
C ALA A 28 3.36 10.15 -16.83
N LEU A 29 3.21 8.84 -16.57
CA LEU A 29 2.42 7.94 -17.41
C LEU A 29 0.96 8.39 -17.47
N GLU A 30 0.33 8.69 -16.36
CA GLU A 30 -1.07 9.12 -16.32
C GLU A 30 -1.32 10.43 -17.07
N ASN A 31 -0.38 11.37 -16.98
CA ASN A 31 -0.45 12.61 -17.75
C ASN A 31 -0.34 12.36 -19.25
N GLU A 32 0.47 11.41 -19.66
CA GLU A 32 0.57 11.00 -21.06
C GLU A 32 -0.72 10.30 -21.51
N LEU A 33 -1.22 9.31 -20.75
CA LEU A 33 -2.43 8.57 -21.10
C LEU A 33 -3.66 9.47 -21.25
N LYS A 34 -3.77 10.51 -20.45
CA LYS A 34 -4.88 11.50 -20.56
C LYS A 34 -4.91 12.27 -21.86
N GLN A 35 -3.81 12.30 -22.62
CA GLN A 35 -3.73 12.96 -23.94
C GLN A 35 -4.21 12.07 -25.08
N HIS A 36 -4.42 10.78 -24.82
CA HIS A 36 -4.87 9.80 -25.81
C HIS A 36 -6.36 9.49 -25.66
N ALA A 37 -6.94 8.92 -26.72
CA ALA A 37 -8.32 8.43 -26.67
C ALA A 37 -8.45 7.38 -25.55
N GLN A 38 -9.45 7.55 -24.72
CA GLN A 38 -9.72 6.62 -23.63
C GLN A 38 -10.44 5.38 -24.15
N VAL A 39 -10.04 4.22 -23.65
CA VAL A 39 -10.65 2.92 -23.98
C VAL A 39 -11.77 2.65 -22.99
N ASP A 40 -12.90 2.21 -23.49
CA ASP A 40 -13.98 1.71 -22.63
C ASP A 40 -13.57 0.40 -21.98
N VAL A 41 -13.67 0.36 -20.64
CA VAL A 41 -13.33 -0.79 -19.83
C VAL A 41 -14.59 -1.25 -19.11
N PRO A 42 -15.29 -2.29 -19.62
CA PRO A 42 -16.51 -2.80 -18.99
C PRO A 42 -16.29 -3.16 -17.52
N LEU A 43 -17.16 -2.65 -16.69
CA LEU A 43 -17.13 -2.76 -15.24
C LEU A 43 -18.35 -3.51 -14.73
N ASN A 44 -18.15 -4.51 -13.85
CA ASN A 44 -19.19 -5.14 -13.05
C ASN A 44 -18.85 -5.05 -11.59
N GLU A 45 -19.84 -4.76 -10.75
CA GLU A 45 -19.68 -4.58 -9.31
C GLU A 45 -20.72 -5.40 -8.56
N LEU A 46 -20.31 -5.97 -7.43
CA LEU A 46 -21.17 -6.74 -6.53
C LEU A 46 -20.76 -6.45 -5.09
N ASN A 47 -21.76 -6.09 -4.28
CA ASN A 47 -21.61 -6.02 -2.83
C ASN A 47 -22.52 -7.06 -2.19
N HIS A 48 -21.95 -8.06 -1.53
CA HIS A 48 -22.71 -9.12 -0.89
C HIS A 48 -21.95 -9.72 0.30
N ALA A 49 -22.68 -10.00 1.39
CA ALA A 49 -22.16 -10.67 2.58
C ALA A 49 -20.88 -10.03 3.15
N GLY A 50 -20.78 -8.69 3.16
CA GLY A 50 -19.62 -7.96 3.67
C GLY A 50 -18.40 -7.96 2.76
N VAL A 51 -18.57 -8.41 1.51
CA VAL A 51 -17.52 -8.41 0.48
C VAL A 51 -17.96 -7.56 -0.70
N TYR A 52 -17.14 -6.59 -1.06
CA TYR A 52 -17.28 -5.85 -2.31
C TYR A 52 -16.34 -6.44 -3.36
N CYS A 53 -16.89 -6.79 -4.50
CA CYS A 53 -16.16 -7.29 -5.66
C CYS A 53 -16.32 -6.33 -6.82
N ARG A 54 -15.23 -5.99 -7.47
CA ARG A 54 -15.19 -5.22 -8.70
C ARG A 54 -14.46 -6.03 -9.77
N SER A 55 -15.10 -6.23 -10.93
CA SER A 55 -14.53 -6.92 -12.09
C SER A 55 -14.40 -5.96 -13.25
N VAL A 56 -13.23 -5.89 -13.86
CA VAL A 56 -12.98 -5.09 -15.07
C VAL A 56 -12.48 -5.99 -16.20
N ILE A 57 -13.00 -5.75 -17.40
CA ILE A 57 -12.52 -6.43 -18.61
C ILE A 57 -11.67 -5.45 -19.40
N MET A 58 -10.35 -5.66 -19.35
CA MET A 58 -9.36 -4.82 -20.03
C MET A 58 -9.11 -5.37 -21.43
N PRO A 59 -9.44 -4.61 -22.52
CA PRO A 59 -9.21 -5.07 -23.89
C PRO A 59 -7.73 -5.28 -24.20
N ALA A 60 -7.43 -6.21 -25.10
CA ALA A 60 -6.06 -6.46 -25.57
C ALA A 60 -5.40 -5.21 -26.17
N GLY A 61 -4.10 -5.06 -25.98
CA GLY A 61 -3.31 -3.94 -26.50
C GLY A 61 -3.51 -2.62 -25.75
N THR A 62 -4.11 -2.64 -24.56
CA THR A 62 -4.42 -1.44 -23.78
C THR A 62 -3.40 -1.26 -22.63
N LEU A 63 -2.92 -0.03 -22.48
CA LEU A 63 -2.12 0.41 -21.33
C LEU A 63 -3.04 1.14 -20.35
N ILE A 64 -3.15 0.64 -19.12
CA ILE A 64 -4.12 1.09 -18.12
C ILE A 64 -3.41 1.32 -16.78
N THR A 65 -3.80 2.36 -16.06
CA THR A 65 -3.45 2.57 -14.66
C THR A 65 -4.69 2.43 -13.76
N GLY A 66 -4.52 1.76 -12.61
CA GLY A 66 -5.55 1.68 -11.58
C GLY A 66 -5.51 2.87 -10.63
N LYS A 67 -6.46 2.92 -9.69
CA LYS A 67 -6.45 3.82 -8.54
C LYS A 67 -5.49 3.32 -7.45
N VAL A 68 -5.19 4.14 -6.44
CA VAL A 68 -4.46 3.70 -5.24
C VAL A 68 -5.47 3.08 -4.28
N HIS A 69 -5.23 1.86 -3.84
CA HIS A 69 -6.08 1.17 -2.88
C HIS A 69 -5.73 1.59 -1.45
N LEU A 70 -6.75 1.90 -0.65
CA LEU A 70 -6.60 2.36 0.73
C LEU A 70 -6.36 1.22 1.71
N PHE A 71 -6.83 0.01 1.40
CA PHE A 71 -6.81 -1.16 2.28
C PHE A 71 -6.21 -2.38 1.58
N ASP A 72 -5.79 -3.33 2.40
CA ASP A 72 -5.40 -4.66 1.93
C ASP A 72 -6.59 -5.36 1.28
N HIS A 73 -6.33 -6.03 0.16
CA HIS A 73 -7.37 -6.69 -0.61
C HIS A 73 -6.81 -7.88 -1.40
N ILE A 74 -7.70 -8.64 -2.02
CA ILE A 74 -7.32 -9.73 -2.93
C ILE A 74 -7.58 -9.29 -4.36
N GLU A 75 -6.61 -9.51 -5.23
CA GLU A 75 -6.75 -9.36 -6.67
C GLU A 75 -6.80 -10.74 -7.33
N ILE A 76 -7.68 -10.91 -8.31
CA ILE A 76 -7.77 -12.14 -9.10
C ILE A 76 -7.72 -11.77 -10.58
N MET A 77 -6.74 -12.29 -11.30
CA MET A 77 -6.81 -12.36 -12.74
C MET A 77 -7.54 -13.65 -13.12
N ALA A 78 -8.75 -13.54 -13.64
CA ALA A 78 -9.57 -14.70 -13.97
C ALA A 78 -9.19 -15.31 -15.33
N SER A 79 -8.79 -14.45 -16.29
CA SER A 79 -8.39 -14.86 -17.64
C SER A 79 -7.53 -13.80 -18.32
N GLY A 80 -6.88 -14.18 -19.41
CA GLY A 80 -6.10 -13.30 -20.28
C GLY A 80 -4.59 -13.44 -20.10
N THR A 81 -3.86 -12.48 -20.65
CA THR A 81 -2.41 -12.33 -20.52
C THR A 81 -2.08 -10.85 -20.38
N VAL A 82 -1.38 -10.47 -19.31
CA VAL A 82 -1.09 -9.08 -18.97
C VAL A 82 0.35 -8.91 -18.49
N VAL A 83 0.98 -7.81 -18.83
CA VAL A 83 2.19 -7.34 -18.16
C VAL A 83 1.75 -6.38 -17.06
N VAL A 84 2.15 -6.61 -15.81
CA VAL A 84 1.75 -5.83 -14.65
C VAL A 84 2.95 -5.34 -13.86
N THR A 85 2.87 -4.13 -13.33
CA THR A 85 3.89 -3.57 -12.44
C THR A 85 3.93 -4.31 -11.11
N THR A 86 5.14 -4.46 -10.56
CA THR A 86 5.38 -5.06 -9.24
C THR A 86 6.07 -4.05 -8.32
N ASP A 87 6.50 -4.47 -7.15
CA ASP A 87 7.26 -3.64 -6.20
C ASP A 87 8.74 -4.09 -6.11
N ASP A 88 9.13 -5.10 -6.88
CA ASP A 88 10.48 -5.68 -6.85
C ASP A 88 11.43 -5.09 -7.91
N GLY A 89 11.04 -4.02 -8.57
CA GLY A 89 11.84 -3.34 -9.60
C GLY A 89 11.64 -3.86 -11.02
N THR A 90 10.74 -4.83 -11.21
CA THR A 90 10.43 -5.42 -12.52
C THR A 90 8.94 -5.46 -12.77
N SER A 91 8.53 -5.49 -14.04
CA SER A 91 7.17 -5.90 -14.40
C SER A 91 7.13 -7.42 -14.60
N LYS A 92 5.95 -8.01 -14.38
CA LYS A 92 5.72 -9.46 -14.57
C LYS A 92 4.67 -9.73 -15.61
N VAL A 93 4.87 -10.76 -16.39
CA VAL A 93 3.84 -11.32 -17.27
C VAL A 93 3.03 -12.32 -16.46
N LEU A 94 1.72 -12.06 -16.36
CA LEU A 94 0.78 -13.01 -15.80
C LEU A 94 -0.07 -13.59 -16.94
N LYS A 95 -0.37 -14.89 -16.84
CA LYS A 95 -1.18 -15.62 -17.82
C LYS A 95 -2.18 -16.51 -17.12
N GLY A 96 -3.43 -16.52 -17.61
CA GLY A 96 -4.51 -17.33 -17.07
C GLY A 96 -4.93 -16.92 -15.66
N PHE A 97 -5.33 -17.89 -14.85
CA PHE A 97 -5.83 -17.64 -13.51
C PHE A 97 -4.70 -17.39 -12.50
N ASN A 98 -4.79 -16.26 -11.77
CA ASN A 98 -3.84 -15.89 -10.72
C ASN A 98 -4.60 -15.29 -9.54
N ILE A 99 -4.20 -15.61 -8.30
CA ILE A 99 -4.66 -14.97 -7.06
C ILE A 99 -3.47 -14.22 -6.47
N ILE A 100 -3.66 -12.93 -6.15
CA ILE A 100 -2.58 -12.04 -5.77
C ILE A 100 -3.00 -11.26 -4.53
N PRO A 101 -2.24 -11.31 -3.42
CA PRO A 101 -2.45 -10.40 -2.31
C PRO A 101 -2.01 -8.98 -2.72
N ALA A 102 -2.79 -8.00 -2.36
CA ALA A 102 -2.46 -6.60 -2.57
C ALA A 102 -2.61 -5.83 -1.26
N PHE A 103 -1.61 -5.00 -0.96
CA PHE A 103 -1.53 -4.25 0.28
C PHE A 103 -2.00 -2.81 0.08
N SER A 104 -2.38 -2.17 1.18
CA SER A 104 -2.67 -0.73 1.23
C SER A 104 -1.59 0.09 0.52
N GLY A 105 -2.00 1.14 -0.19
CA GLY A 105 -1.11 1.95 -1.02
C GLY A 105 -0.76 1.35 -2.38
N LYS A 106 -1.33 0.17 -2.72
CA LYS A 106 -1.07 -0.46 -4.01
C LYS A 106 -1.74 0.32 -5.13
N LYS A 107 -0.95 0.62 -6.16
CA LYS A 107 -1.38 1.13 -7.47
C LYS A 107 -0.68 0.33 -8.55
N ARG A 108 -1.42 -0.13 -9.55
CA ARG A 108 -0.84 -0.91 -10.65
C ARG A 108 -0.99 -0.18 -11.98
N ALA A 109 -0.05 -0.46 -12.88
CA ALA A 109 -0.20 -0.22 -14.31
C ALA A 109 -0.14 -1.58 -15.02
N PHE A 110 -0.92 -1.70 -16.09
CA PHE A 110 -1.10 -2.92 -16.86
C PHE A 110 -0.90 -2.63 -18.34
N TYR A 111 -0.28 -3.56 -19.05
CA TYR A 111 -0.36 -3.66 -20.49
C TYR A 111 -0.96 -5.01 -20.86
N THR A 112 -2.15 -5.00 -21.45
CA THR A 112 -2.88 -6.22 -21.80
C THR A 112 -2.38 -6.78 -23.13
N ILE A 113 -1.94 -8.05 -23.12
CA ILE A 113 -1.56 -8.78 -24.33
C ILE A 113 -2.80 -9.45 -24.95
N GLU A 114 -3.69 -9.95 -24.09
CA GLU A 114 -4.98 -10.53 -24.45
C GLU A 114 -6.06 -9.85 -23.61
N ASP A 115 -7.33 -9.94 -24.04
CA ASP A 115 -8.45 -9.48 -23.21
C ASP A 115 -8.33 -10.10 -21.81
N THR A 116 -8.25 -9.25 -20.81
CA THR A 116 -7.93 -9.66 -19.45
C THR A 116 -9.07 -9.32 -18.51
N ASN A 117 -9.58 -10.32 -17.79
CA ASN A 117 -10.57 -10.11 -16.74
C ASN A 117 -9.84 -10.04 -15.39
N TRP A 118 -9.93 -8.87 -14.74
CA TRP A 118 -9.29 -8.58 -13.47
C TRP A 118 -10.33 -8.21 -12.42
N LEU A 119 -10.25 -8.87 -11.27
CA LEU A 119 -11.17 -8.66 -10.15
C LEU A 119 -10.41 -8.18 -8.91
N THR A 120 -11.07 -7.34 -8.12
CA THR A 120 -10.64 -6.99 -6.77
C THR A 120 -11.71 -7.37 -5.76
N PHE A 121 -11.30 -7.91 -4.62
CA PHE A 121 -12.19 -8.30 -3.52
C PHE A 121 -11.75 -7.58 -2.26
N ASN A 122 -12.65 -6.79 -1.69
CA ASN A 122 -12.42 -6.01 -0.49
C ASN A 122 -13.40 -6.45 0.61
N SER A 123 -12.91 -6.66 1.83
CA SER A 123 -13.77 -6.83 2.99
C SER A 123 -14.29 -5.45 3.40
N VAL A 124 -15.59 -5.27 3.39
CA VAL A 124 -16.25 -3.97 3.67
C VAL A 124 -17.22 -4.04 4.85
N GLY A 125 -17.43 -5.24 5.42
CA GLY A 125 -18.38 -5.43 6.51
C GLY A 125 -19.83 -5.10 6.10
N ASP A 126 -20.62 -4.67 7.06
CA ASP A 126 -21.99 -4.20 6.79
C ASP A 126 -21.94 -2.79 6.22
N THR A 127 -22.31 -2.65 4.96
CA THR A 127 -22.34 -1.39 4.22
C THR A 127 -23.71 -0.72 4.25
N GLY A 128 -24.71 -1.35 4.88
CA GLY A 128 -26.07 -0.82 4.96
C GLY A 128 -26.66 -0.55 3.56
N THR A 129 -27.00 0.72 3.31
CA THR A 129 -27.63 1.18 2.05
C THR A 129 -26.63 1.78 1.05
N LEU A 130 -25.32 1.69 1.29
CA LEU A 130 -24.32 2.26 0.39
C LEU A 130 -24.39 1.61 -1.00
N THR A 131 -24.31 2.45 -2.01
CA THR A 131 -24.19 2.02 -3.42
C THR A 131 -22.78 1.47 -3.69
N CYS A 132 -22.62 0.71 -4.78
CA CYS A 132 -21.30 0.24 -5.21
C CYS A 132 -20.33 1.39 -5.47
N ASP A 133 -20.79 2.50 -6.05
CA ASP A 133 -19.98 3.69 -6.27
C ASP A 133 -19.47 4.31 -4.96
N GLU A 134 -20.32 4.45 -3.95
CA GLU A 134 -19.94 4.96 -2.63
C GLU A 134 -18.93 4.05 -1.96
N ILE A 135 -19.13 2.74 -2.03
CA ILE A 135 -18.18 1.74 -1.52
C ILE A 135 -16.85 1.86 -2.26
N SER A 136 -16.86 1.85 -3.59
CA SER A 136 -15.65 1.97 -4.42
C SER A 136 -14.84 3.24 -4.10
N ASN A 137 -15.54 4.37 -3.93
CA ASN A 137 -14.92 5.65 -3.57
C ASN A 137 -14.36 5.67 -2.14
N SER A 138 -14.89 4.84 -1.24
CA SER A 138 -14.34 4.69 0.11
C SER A 138 -13.10 3.78 0.16
N LEU A 139 -12.86 2.98 -0.86
CA LEU A 139 -11.78 1.98 -0.93
C LEU A 139 -10.55 2.46 -1.72
N THR A 140 -10.69 3.50 -2.53
CA THR A 140 -9.64 3.93 -3.45
C THR A 140 -9.53 5.44 -3.55
N VAL A 141 -8.34 5.93 -3.88
CA VAL A 141 -8.08 7.33 -4.24
C VAL A 141 -7.35 7.42 -5.59
N ASP A 142 -7.40 8.57 -6.25
CA ASP A 142 -6.87 8.71 -7.60
C ASP A 142 -5.35 8.78 -7.62
N ASN A 143 -4.73 9.38 -6.60
CA ASN A 143 -3.30 9.67 -6.56
C ASN A 143 -2.68 9.33 -5.20
N PHE A 144 -1.35 9.35 -5.13
CA PHE A 144 -0.61 9.03 -3.91
C PHE A 144 -0.64 10.16 -2.89
N GLU A 145 -0.84 11.40 -3.31
CA GLU A 145 -0.97 12.55 -2.42
C GLU A 145 -2.23 12.41 -1.54
N ASP A 146 -3.36 12.00 -2.12
CA ASP A 146 -4.59 11.71 -1.38
C ASP A 146 -4.45 10.49 -0.45
N PHE A 147 -3.67 9.49 -0.87
CA PHE A 147 -3.35 8.33 -0.03
C PHE A 147 -2.52 8.74 1.20
N ASP A 148 -1.55 9.63 1.04
CA ASP A 148 -0.75 10.13 2.17
C ASP A 148 -1.62 10.88 3.17
N VAL A 149 -2.55 11.71 2.70
CA VAL A 149 -3.54 12.40 3.56
C VAL A 149 -4.44 11.40 4.29
N PHE A 150 -4.90 10.35 3.60
CA PHE A 150 -5.69 9.29 4.23
C PHE A 150 -4.91 8.59 5.35
N ASN A 151 -3.66 8.19 5.10
CA ASN A 151 -2.80 7.55 6.09
C ASN A 151 -2.51 8.45 7.29
N GLU A 152 -2.22 9.73 7.06
CA GLU A 152 -2.03 10.68 8.16
C GLU A 152 -3.28 10.79 9.04
N ASN A 153 -4.46 10.81 8.44
CA ASN A 153 -5.71 10.91 9.17
C ASN A 153 -6.00 9.64 10.00
N ILE A 154 -5.76 8.45 9.44
CA ILE A 154 -5.91 7.19 10.18
C ILE A 154 -4.93 7.13 11.35
N ASN A 155 -3.65 7.40 11.13
CA ASN A 155 -2.64 7.41 12.17
C ASN A 155 -2.98 8.39 13.30
N ARG A 156 -3.56 9.56 12.97
CA ARG A 156 -4.02 10.52 13.97
C ARG A 156 -5.25 10.04 14.75
N LEU A 157 -6.14 9.30 14.10
CA LEU A 157 -7.32 8.74 14.78
C LEU A 157 -6.91 7.62 15.73
N ASP A 158 -6.06 6.70 15.28
CA ASP A 158 -5.51 5.61 16.10
C ASP A 158 -4.75 6.16 17.31
N TYR A 159 -3.92 7.17 17.11
CA TYR A 159 -3.21 7.83 18.21
C TYR A 159 -4.14 8.48 19.22
N LYS A 160 -5.17 9.22 18.76
CA LYS A 160 -6.15 9.85 19.63
C LYS A 160 -6.98 8.83 20.41
N GLN A 161 -7.38 7.75 19.75
CA GLN A 161 -8.09 6.65 20.38
C GLN A 161 -7.23 6.00 21.46
N PHE A 162 -5.98 5.67 21.14
CA PHE A 162 -5.02 5.11 22.09
C PHE A 162 -4.80 6.02 23.30
N VAL A 163 -4.57 7.32 23.10
CA VAL A 163 -4.41 8.30 24.18
C VAL A 163 -5.64 8.34 25.06
N SER A 164 -6.85 8.29 24.48
CA SER A 164 -8.12 8.24 25.22
C SER A 164 -8.27 6.95 26.03
N GLU A 165 -7.93 5.81 25.46
CA GLU A 165 -8.03 4.48 26.12
C GLU A 165 -7.08 4.35 27.29
N VAL A 166 -5.86 4.89 27.18
CA VAL A 166 -4.89 4.90 28.28
C VAL A 166 -5.15 5.98 29.31
N GLY A 167 -6.14 6.86 29.09
CA GLY A 167 -6.54 7.93 30.02
C GLY A 167 -5.47 8.99 30.25
N LEU A 168 -4.59 9.22 29.27
CA LEU A 168 -3.52 10.23 29.32
C LEU A 168 -3.82 11.37 28.36
N THR A 169 -3.31 12.55 28.65
CA THR A 169 -3.31 13.66 27.72
C THR A 169 -2.11 13.57 26.77
N GLU A 170 -2.18 14.20 25.60
CA GLU A 170 -1.05 14.27 24.67
C GLU A 170 0.20 14.85 25.32
N LYS A 171 0.05 15.83 26.20
CA LYS A 171 1.16 16.42 26.97
C LYS A 171 1.83 15.41 27.91
N GLU A 172 1.04 14.56 28.52
CA GLU A 172 1.57 13.48 29.38
C GLU A 172 2.25 12.39 28.56
N MET A 173 1.66 12.04 27.42
CA MET A 173 2.28 11.09 26.49
C MET A 173 3.62 11.60 25.97
N ARG A 174 3.73 12.86 25.56
CA ARG A 174 4.99 13.48 25.17
C ARG A 174 6.01 13.47 26.29
N LYS A 175 5.60 13.86 27.50
CA LYS A 175 6.48 13.85 28.67
C LYS A 175 7.04 12.46 28.97
N ILE A 176 6.25 11.40 28.73
CA ILE A 176 6.68 10.01 28.91
C ILE A 176 7.64 9.61 27.80
N SER A 177 7.31 9.90 26.54
CA SER A 177 8.12 9.50 25.39
C SER A 177 9.46 10.26 25.27
N GLU A 178 9.50 11.50 25.74
CA GLU A 178 10.70 12.35 25.73
C GLU A 178 11.58 12.18 26.97
N ASN A 179 11.13 11.41 27.97
CA ASN A 179 11.89 11.19 29.21
C ASN A 179 12.93 10.09 29.01
N THR A 180 14.17 10.47 28.80
CA THR A 180 15.30 9.56 28.60
C THR A 180 15.54 8.61 29.77
N ASP A 181 15.14 8.98 31.00
CA ASP A 181 15.28 8.13 32.18
C ASP A 181 14.34 6.91 32.16
N ASP A 182 13.32 6.93 31.31
CA ASP A 182 12.33 5.86 31.15
C ASP A 182 12.66 4.93 29.96
N ILE A 183 13.70 5.24 29.19
CA ILE A 183 14.17 4.42 28.07
C ILE A 183 14.93 3.22 28.63
N VAL A 184 14.53 2.02 28.21
CA VAL A 184 15.27 0.79 28.50
C VAL A 184 16.37 0.64 27.47
N ASP A 185 17.59 0.54 27.95
CA ASP A 185 18.74 0.25 27.09
C ASP A 185 18.61 -1.18 26.55
N LEU A 186 18.48 -1.31 25.25
CA LEU A 186 18.37 -2.58 24.55
C LEU A 186 19.68 -2.89 23.84
N ASP A 187 20.22 -4.07 24.06
CA ASP A 187 21.32 -4.57 23.24
C ASP A 187 20.78 -4.91 21.83
N LEU A 188 20.83 -3.91 20.95
CA LEU A 188 20.35 -4.02 19.58
C LEU A 188 21.05 -5.13 18.78
N HIS A 189 22.31 -5.44 19.11
CA HIS A 189 23.07 -6.49 18.43
C HIS A 189 22.45 -7.88 18.62
N THR A 190 21.83 -8.14 19.77
CA THR A 190 21.11 -9.38 20.05
C THR A 190 19.96 -9.62 19.07
N PHE A 191 19.38 -8.55 18.55
CA PHE A 191 18.25 -8.60 17.57
C PHE A 191 18.70 -8.45 16.12
N GLY A 192 20.01 -8.40 15.86
CA GLY A 192 20.50 -8.19 14.49
C GLY A 192 20.17 -6.82 13.91
N VAL A 193 20.00 -5.81 14.75
CA VAL A 193 19.73 -4.41 14.34
C VAL A 193 20.76 -3.45 14.91
N HIS A 194 20.90 -2.28 14.31
CA HIS A 194 21.80 -1.23 14.75
C HIS A 194 21.23 0.15 14.41
N THR A 195 21.66 1.17 15.15
CA THR A 195 21.33 2.55 14.82
C THR A 195 22.43 3.18 13.97
N LYS A 196 22.03 4.02 13.04
CA LYS A 196 22.92 4.91 12.28
C LYS A 196 22.14 6.11 11.77
N PRO A 197 22.82 7.21 11.38
CA PRO A 197 22.15 8.36 10.77
C PRO A 197 21.24 7.94 9.61
N SER A 198 20.00 8.43 9.64
CA SER A 198 19.00 8.20 8.60
C SER A 198 19.17 9.23 7.48
N LEU A 199 18.88 8.83 6.24
CA LEU A 199 18.81 9.76 5.11
C LEU A 199 17.53 10.61 5.11
N ILE A 200 16.56 10.27 5.98
CA ILE A 200 15.27 10.95 6.08
C ILE A 200 15.34 12.00 7.19
N GLU A 201 15.58 11.56 8.44
CA GLU A 201 15.68 12.43 9.61
C GLU A 201 16.35 11.67 10.76
N GLY A 202 17.23 12.34 11.53
CA GLY A 202 17.86 11.83 12.77
C GLY A 202 18.54 10.49 12.62
N ASP A 203 18.45 9.66 13.66
CA ASP A 203 18.98 8.29 13.67
C ASP A 203 17.88 7.27 13.36
N GLY A 204 18.16 6.35 12.45
CA GLY A 204 17.28 5.25 12.08
C GLY A 204 17.76 3.91 12.64
N ILE A 205 16.85 2.95 12.77
CA ILE A 205 17.14 1.56 13.09
C ILE A 205 17.26 0.78 11.78
N PHE A 206 18.36 0.07 11.61
CA PHE A 206 18.69 -0.69 10.41
C PHE A 206 18.94 -2.15 10.76
N SER A 207 18.50 -3.08 9.92
CA SER A 207 18.79 -4.49 10.08
C SER A 207 20.18 -4.84 9.55
N SER A 208 20.90 -5.67 10.28
CA SER A 208 22.15 -6.32 9.85
C SER A 208 21.91 -7.65 9.17
N VAL A 209 20.68 -8.14 9.20
CA VAL A 209 20.24 -9.42 8.62
C VAL A 209 19.04 -9.21 7.69
N SER A 210 18.79 -10.17 6.81
CA SER A 210 17.59 -10.18 6.00
C SER A 210 16.39 -10.54 6.87
N LEU A 211 15.33 -9.72 6.81
CA LEU A 211 14.08 -9.91 7.54
C LEU A 211 12.98 -10.38 6.59
N LEU A 212 12.15 -11.30 7.05
CA LEU A 212 10.93 -11.70 6.33
C LEU A 212 9.77 -10.76 6.68
N ALA A 213 8.79 -10.68 5.81
CA ALA A 213 7.57 -9.95 6.11
C ALA A 213 6.89 -10.52 7.36
N ASN A 214 6.49 -9.63 8.28
CA ASN A 214 5.89 -9.96 9.59
C ASN A 214 6.82 -10.70 10.57
N GLU A 215 8.11 -10.74 10.32
CA GLU A 215 9.08 -11.26 11.28
C GLU A 215 9.20 -10.30 12.48
N PHE A 216 9.21 -10.87 13.68
CA PHE A 216 9.48 -10.09 14.90
C PHE A 216 10.93 -9.63 14.90
N VAL A 217 11.15 -8.32 14.98
CA VAL A 217 12.49 -7.73 14.93
C VAL A 217 13.04 -7.50 16.33
N MET A 218 12.33 -6.70 17.13
CA MET A 218 12.73 -6.35 18.48
C MET A 218 11.55 -5.73 19.24
N PRO A 219 11.50 -5.86 20.58
CA PRO A 219 10.53 -5.11 21.36
C PRO A 219 10.96 -3.63 21.44
N ALA A 220 10.03 -2.71 21.21
CA ALA A 220 10.18 -1.32 21.63
C ALA A 220 9.67 -1.19 23.07
N ARG A 221 10.52 -0.78 24.01
CA ARG A 221 10.16 -0.72 25.44
C ARG A 221 10.45 0.65 26.03
N LEU A 222 9.46 1.16 26.77
CA LEU A 222 9.65 2.25 27.70
C LEU A 222 9.52 1.70 29.12
N LYS A 223 10.38 2.12 30.02
CA LYS A 223 10.29 1.76 31.43
C LYS A 223 9.15 2.51 32.08
N ASP A 224 8.15 1.81 32.62
CA ASP A 224 7.10 2.44 33.42
C ASP A 224 7.52 2.51 34.88
N LYS A 225 7.77 3.71 35.37
CA LYS A 225 8.15 3.94 36.76
C LYS A 225 7.08 3.53 37.77
N ARG A 226 5.81 3.51 37.37
CA ARG A 226 4.68 3.18 38.25
C ARG A 226 4.53 1.68 38.45
N THR A 227 4.76 0.90 37.43
CA THR A 227 4.56 -0.55 37.43
C THR A 227 5.86 -1.33 37.41
N GLN A 228 6.99 -0.66 37.19
CA GLN A 228 8.30 -1.27 36.90
C GLN A 228 8.26 -2.25 35.72
N ALA A 229 7.20 -2.21 34.95
CA ALA A 229 7.05 -3.00 33.73
C ALA A 229 7.43 -2.16 32.52
N GLY A 230 7.97 -2.83 31.49
CA GLY A 230 8.17 -2.18 30.21
C GLY A 230 6.82 -2.00 29.49
N ARG A 231 6.62 -0.85 28.85
CA ARG A 231 5.54 -0.64 27.89
C ARG A 231 6.02 -1.01 26.49
N PHE A 232 5.10 -1.52 25.71
CA PHE A 232 5.34 -1.95 24.33
C PHE A 232 4.61 -1.05 23.37
#